data_e9ffa317067a16a0e6a5ce5afecf6d54
#
_entry.id   e9ffa317067a16a0e6a5ce5afecf6d54
#
_cell.length_a   1.000
_cell.length_b   1.000
_cell.length_c   1.000
_cell.angle_alpha   90.00
_cell.angle_beta   90.00
_cell.angle_gamma   90.00
#
_symmetry.space_group_name_H-M   'P 1'
#
loop_
_entity.id
_entity.type
_entity.pdbx_description
1 polymer ?
#
loop_
_entity_poly.entity_id
_entity_poly.type
_entity_poly.pdbx_seq_one_letter_code
_entity_poly.pdbx_strand_id
1 'polypeptide(L)'
;SFTAYGRYTHVKHTVIFGGVGQKPQTDALERGVDVLIATPGRLLDLINQGFIRLDTLEYFVLDEADRMLDMGFIHDIKRILPLLPRKRQSLFFSATMPPEIERLAGTILHEPEKVEVTPVSSTVDTIDQSVYFVEKVEKINLLKNLLEDRSLESVLVFTRTKHGADKVARVLNKSGIGAEAIHGNKGQSARQRALSSFKDHTLRVLIATDIASRGIDVDHLSHVINYDCLLYTSDAADDMQCVD
;
A
#
# COMPACT_ATOMS: atom_id res chain seq x y z
N SER A 1 -10.90 -12.59 0.32
CA SER A 1 -9.63 -13.13 0.80
C SER A 1 -9.85 -14.28 1.79
N PHE A 2 -9.07 -14.44 2.89
CA PHE A 2 -9.15 -15.63 3.78
C PHE A 2 -10.56 -15.95 4.26
N THR A 3 -11.38 -14.98 4.64
CA THR A 3 -12.78 -15.22 5.02
C THR A 3 -13.60 -15.86 3.91
N ALA A 4 -13.43 -15.41 2.67
CA ALA A 4 -14.17 -15.93 1.53
C ALA A 4 -13.67 -17.32 1.11
N TYR A 5 -12.36 -17.49 1.01
CA TYR A 5 -11.75 -18.78 0.58
C TYR A 5 -11.82 -19.85 1.68
N GLY A 6 -11.65 -19.44 2.94
CA GLY A 6 -11.66 -20.34 4.10
C GLY A 6 -13.04 -20.73 4.62
N ARG A 7 -14.12 -20.18 4.07
CA ARG A 7 -15.50 -20.34 4.65
C ARG A 7 -15.99 -21.78 4.77
N TYR A 8 -15.42 -22.69 4.01
CA TYR A 8 -15.75 -24.13 4.04
C TYR A 8 -14.70 -24.97 4.78
N THR A 9 -13.77 -24.32 5.47
CA THR A 9 -12.71 -24.98 6.25
C THR A 9 -12.87 -24.64 7.73
N HIS A 10 -12.15 -25.36 8.60
CA HIS A 10 -12.07 -25.06 10.02
C HIS A 10 -10.95 -24.05 10.36
N VAL A 11 -10.26 -23.52 9.36
CA VAL A 11 -9.10 -22.63 9.52
C VAL A 11 -9.53 -21.29 10.12
N LYS A 12 -9.00 -20.99 11.29
CA LYS A 12 -9.19 -19.71 11.98
C LYS A 12 -8.09 -18.74 11.56
N HIS A 13 -8.47 -17.53 11.21
CA HIS A 13 -7.52 -16.50 10.84
C HIS A 13 -7.79 -15.19 11.57
N THR A 14 -6.76 -14.39 11.74
CA THR A 14 -6.89 -13.01 12.20
C THR A 14 -5.90 -12.11 11.50
N VAL A 15 -6.21 -10.81 11.50
CA VAL A 15 -5.36 -9.76 10.93
C VAL A 15 -4.91 -8.84 12.04
N ILE A 16 -3.60 -8.57 12.11
CA ILE A 16 -3.01 -7.63 13.06
C ILE A 16 -2.26 -6.52 12.32
N PHE A 17 -2.53 -5.28 12.70
CA PHE A 17 -1.89 -4.11 12.09
C PHE A 17 -1.91 -2.91 13.03
N GLY A 18 -1.02 -1.95 12.78
CA GLY A 18 -0.88 -0.74 13.57
C GLY A 18 -1.96 0.31 13.32
N GLY A 19 -1.97 1.36 14.16
CA GLY A 19 -2.87 2.50 14.00
C GLY A 19 -4.31 2.28 14.45
N VAL A 20 -4.62 1.12 15.03
CA VAL A 20 -5.92 0.75 15.63
C VAL A 20 -5.72 0.15 17.01
N GLY A 21 -6.82 0.10 17.79
CA GLY A 21 -6.80 -0.50 19.13
C GLY A 21 -6.28 -1.93 19.14
N GLN A 22 -5.47 -2.26 20.15
CA GLN A 22 -4.83 -3.57 20.29
C GLN A 22 -5.79 -4.63 20.80
N LYS A 23 -6.69 -4.26 21.72
CA LYS A 23 -7.54 -5.20 22.46
C LYS A 23 -8.29 -6.21 21.57
N PRO A 24 -8.99 -5.83 20.48
CA PRO A 24 -9.65 -6.81 19.63
C PRO A 24 -8.69 -7.80 18.97
N GLN A 25 -7.44 -7.39 18.72
CA GLN A 25 -6.42 -8.23 18.10
C GLN A 25 -5.89 -9.25 19.11
N THR A 26 -5.58 -8.82 20.35
CA THR A 26 -5.14 -9.74 21.41
C THR A 26 -6.22 -10.72 21.80
N ASP A 27 -7.48 -10.28 21.90
CA ASP A 27 -8.62 -11.18 22.19
C ASP A 27 -8.81 -12.25 21.10
N ALA A 28 -8.50 -11.92 19.84
CA ALA A 28 -8.53 -12.90 18.75
C ALA A 28 -7.37 -13.91 18.85
N LEU A 29 -6.17 -13.45 19.20
CA LEU A 29 -5.00 -14.30 19.39
C LEU A 29 -5.17 -15.26 20.56
N GLU A 30 -5.73 -14.82 21.67
CA GLU A 30 -6.03 -15.64 22.85
C GLU A 30 -6.99 -16.80 22.54
N ARG A 31 -7.92 -16.61 21.60
CA ARG A 31 -8.83 -17.69 21.13
C ARG A 31 -8.15 -18.72 20.24
N GLY A 32 -6.89 -18.50 19.88
CA GLY A 32 -6.13 -19.34 18.97
C GLY A 32 -6.49 -19.09 17.50
N VAL A 33 -5.46 -19.06 16.66
CA VAL A 33 -5.57 -18.84 15.21
C VAL A 33 -4.61 -19.78 14.50
N ASP A 34 -5.02 -20.25 13.32
CA ASP A 34 -4.20 -21.11 12.45
C ASP A 34 -3.42 -20.27 11.44
N VAL A 35 -4.00 -19.11 11.01
CA VAL A 35 -3.39 -18.20 10.07
C VAL A 35 -3.37 -16.78 10.65
N LEU A 36 -2.18 -16.21 10.71
CA LEU A 36 -1.97 -14.85 11.15
C LEU A 36 -1.49 -13.97 9.98
N ILE A 37 -2.28 -12.96 9.64
CA ILE A 37 -1.91 -11.94 8.66
C ILE A 37 -1.46 -10.70 9.43
N ALA A 38 -0.24 -10.23 9.18
CA ALA A 38 0.37 -9.23 10.03
C ALA A 38 1.14 -8.16 9.26
N THR A 39 1.10 -6.91 9.75
CA THR A 39 2.12 -5.92 9.40
C THR A 39 3.32 -6.06 10.35
N PRO A 40 4.57 -5.91 9.86
CA PRO A 40 5.77 -6.25 10.63
C PRO A 40 5.87 -5.55 11.99
N GLY A 41 5.61 -4.23 12.05
CA GLY A 41 5.73 -3.47 13.29
C GLY A 41 4.76 -3.93 14.39
N ARG A 42 3.48 -4.19 14.05
CA ARG A 42 2.50 -4.69 15.04
C ARG A 42 2.78 -6.15 15.43
N LEU A 43 3.25 -6.96 14.50
CA LEU A 43 3.66 -8.33 14.78
C LEU A 43 4.78 -8.35 15.84
N LEU A 44 5.84 -7.58 15.59
CA LEU A 44 6.96 -7.50 16.51
C LEU A 44 6.57 -6.96 17.89
N ASP A 45 5.69 -5.95 17.91
CA ASP A 45 5.15 -5.39 19.16
C ASP A 45 4.41 -6.47 19.99
N LEU A 46 3.51 -7.24 19.36
CA LEU A 46 2.76 -8.30 20.06
C LEU A 46 3.62 -9.52 20.42
N ILE A 47 4.68 -9.82 19.67
CA ILE A 47 5.69 -10.81 20.07
C ILE A 47 6.41 -10.35 21.34
N ASN A 48 6.88 -9.09 21.37
CA ASN A 48 7.58 -8.53 22.54
C ASN A 48 6.71 -8.49 23.80
N GLN A 49 5.40 -8.33 23.63
CA GLN A 49 4.42 -8.38 24.72
C GLN A 49 4.04 -9.82 25.13
N GLY A 50 4.49 -10.84 24.41
CA GLY A 50 4.21 -12.26 24.71
C GLY A 50 2.86 -12.78 24.19
N PHE A 51 2.11 -12.02 23.41
CA PHE A 51 0.84 -12.47 22.83
C PHE A 51 1.02 -13.44 21.65
N ILE A 52 2.20 -13.45 21.02
CA ILE A 52 2.49 -14.27 19.85
C ILE A 52 3.79 -15.02 20.06
N ARG A 53 3.74 -16.32 19.76
CA ARG A 53 4.91 -17.20 19.66
C ARG A 53 4.96 -17.79 18.26
N LEU A 54 6.15 -17.83 17.66
CA LEU A 54 6.37 -18.31 16.29
C LEU A 54 7.11 -19.64 16.21
N ASP A 55 7.42 -20.24 17.33
CA ASP A 55 8.23 -21.48 17.45
C ASP A 55 7.60 -22.71 16.78
N THR A 56 6.29 -22.70 16.58
CA THR A 56 5.54 -23.80 15.92
C THR A 56 5.10 -23.45 14.50
N LEU A 57 5.61 -22.35 13.93
CA LEU A 57 5.23 -21.91 12.60
C LEU A 57 5.69 -22.90 11.52
N GLU A 58 4.77 -23.39 10.69
CA GLU A 58 5.06 -24.29 9.57
C GLU A 58 5.26 -23.55 8.25
N TYR A 59 4.51 -22.47 8.04
CA TYR A 59 4.52 -21.69 6.81
C TYR A 59 4.80 -20.22 7.09
N PHE A 60 5.79 -19.67 6.42
CA PHE A 60 6.10 -18.24 6.46
C PHE A 60 5.94 -17.64 5.08
N VAL A 61 5.11 -16.62 4.97
CA VAL A 61 4.88 -15.89 3.72
C VAL A 61 5.30 -14.44 3.91
N LEU A 62 6.23 -13.96 3.10
CA LEU A 62 6.54 -12.55 2.95
C LEU A 62 6.02 -12.08 1.60
N ASP A 63 5.01 -11.23 1.64
CA ASP A 63 4.35 -10.68 0.46
C ASP A 63 4.70 -9.20 0.31
N GLU A 64 4.73 -8.71 -0.93
CA GLU A 64 5.10 -7.33 -1.28
C GLU A 64 6.44 -6.89 -0.65
N ALA A 65 7.48 -7.71 -0.77
CA ALA A 65 8.76 -7.48 -0.08
C ALA A 65 9.44 -6.17 -0.50
N ASP A 66 9.35 -5.77 -1.76
CA ASP A 66 9.83 -4.48 -2.25
C ASP A 66 9.11 -3.30 -1.57
N ARG A 67 7.82 -3.41 -1.36
CA ARG A 67 7.06 -2.41 -0.58
C ARG A 67 7.48 -2.33 0.88
N MET A 68 7.86 -3.46 1.48
CA MET A 68 8.39 -3.49 2.84
C MET A 68 9.70 -2.69 2.95
N LEU A 69 10.52 -2.70 1.88
CA LEU A 69 11.73 -1.87 1.79
C LEU A 69 11.37 -0.38 1.79
N ASP A 70 10.51 0.04 0.88
CA ASP A 70 10.09 1.44 0.74
C ASP A 70 9.45 2.03 2.01
N MET A 71 8.73 1.19 2.75
CA MET A 71 8.08 1.57 4.01
C MET A 71 9.01 1.52 5.22
N GLY A 72 10.26 1.11 5.07
CA GLY A 72 11.24 0.98 6.15
C GLY A 72 11.03 -0.23 7.07
N PHE A 73 10.15 -1.17 6.71
CA PHE A 73 9.86 -2.37 7.52
C PHE A 73 10.94 -3.45 7.45
N ILE A 74 11.95 -3.29 6.61
CA ILE A 74 13.06 -4.25 6.51
C ILE A 74 13.74 -4.48 7.87
N HIS A 75 13.87 -3.44 8.68
CA HIS A 75 14.45 -3.57 10.02
C HIS A 75 13.60 -4.45 10.95
N ASP A 76 12.28 -4.30 10.89
CA ASP A 76 11.36 -5.13 11.68
C ASP A 76 11.37 -6.58 11.20
N ILE A 77 11.39 -6.80 9.88
CA ILE A 77 11.52 -8.14 9.29
C ILE A 77 12.81 -8.81 9.76
N LYS A 78 13.96 -8.13 9.68
CA LYS A 78 15.24 -8.66 10.16
C LYS A 78 15.23 -9.03 11.65
N ARG A 79 14.39 -8.40 12.47
CA ARG A 79 14.21 -8.74 13.90
C ARG A 79 13.25 -9.91 14.09
N ILE A 80 12.29 -10.12 13.19
CA ILE A 80 11.35 -11.24 13.22
C ILE A 80 12.00 -12.53 12.75
N LEU A 81 12.81 -12.50 11.70
CA LEU A 81 13.40 -13.69 11.08
C LEU A 81 14.11 -14.64 12.05
N PRO A 82 14.93 -14.16 13.02
CA PRO A 82 15.57 -15.04 14.02
C PRO A 82 14.60 -15.76 14.96
N LEU A 83 13.36 -15.28 15.07
CA LEU A 83 12.32 -15.86 15.93
C LEU A 83 11.55 -16.98 15.23
N LEU A 84 11.76 -17.16 13.93
CA LEU A 84 11.11 -18.21 13.15
C LEU A 84 11.82 -19.55 13.34
N PRO A 85 11.09 -20.68 13.35
CA PRO A 85 11.70 -22.01 13.41
C PRO A 85 12.52 -22.28 12.14
N ARG A 86 13.60 -23.06 12.27
CA ARG A 86 14.45 -23.43 11.13
C ARG A 86 13.72 -24.31 10.13
N LYS A 87 12.92 -25.26 10.62
CA LYS A 87 12.12 -26.15 9.77
C LYS A 87 10.79 -25.49 9.48
N ARG A 88 10.67 -24.90 8.31
CA ARG A 88 9.44 -24.29 7.81
C ARG A 88 9.45 -24.22 6.29
N GLN A 89 8.31 -24.08 5.67
CA GLN A 89 8.22 -23.66 4.28
C GLN A 89 8.17 -22.12 4.24
N SER A 90 9.03 -21.53 3.40
CA SER A 90 9.05 -20.07 3.21
C SER A 90 8.64 -19.73 1.79
N LEU A 91 7.71 -18.78 1.65
CA LEU A 91 7.28 -18.22 0.37
C LEU A 91 7.60 -16.73 0.38
N PHE A 92 8.12 -16.26 -0.75
CA PHE A 92 8.55 -14.88 -0.90
C PHE A 92 7.96 -14.31 -2.19
N PHE A 93 7.21 -13.21 -2.07
CA PHE A 93 6.60 -12.55 -3.21
C PHE A 93 7.03 -11.09 -3.28
N SER A 94 7.40 -10.66 -4.47
CA SER A 94 7.79 -9.27 -4.74
C SER A 94 7.49 -8.93 -6.19
N ALA A 95 7.04 -7.72 -6.46
CA ALA A 95 6.81 -7.25 -7.82
C ALA A 95 8.12 -6.89 -8.50
N THR A 96 9.10 -6.37 -7.74
CA THR A 96 10.44 -6.02 -8.20
C THR A 96 11.50 -6.71 -7.34
N MET A 97 12.71 -6.90 -7.90
CA MET A 97 13.80 -7.59 -7.21
C MET A 97 15.08 -6.74 -7.17
N PRO A 98 15.06 -5.56 -6.55
CA PRO A 98 16.28 -4.78 -6.36
C PRO A 98 17.29 -5.54 -5.48
N PRO A 99 18.60 -5.20 -5.54
CA PRO A 99 19.65 -5.94 -4.84
C PRO A 99 19.44 -6.13 -3.33
N GLU A 100 18.74 -5.21 -2.69
CA GLU A 100 18.42 -5.33 -1.25
C GLU A 100 17.35 -6.38 -0.98
N ILE A 101 16.37 -6.50 -1.86
CA ILE A 101 15.30 -7.51 -1.78
C ILE A 101 15.85 -8.88 -2.13
N GLU A 102 16.72 -8.98 -3.12
CA GLU A 102 17.41 -10.22 -3.47
C GLU A 102 18.26 -10.74 -2.30
N ARG A 103 19.02 -9.86 -1.64
CA ARG A 103 19.76 -10.20 -0.42
C ARG A 103 18.84 -10.65 0.71
N LEU A 104 17.69 -9.98 0.89
CA LEU A 104 16.70 -10.39 1.90
C LEU A 104 16.15 -11.78 1.58
N ALA A 105 15.76 -12.04 0.34
CA ALA A 105 15.28 -13.35 -0.12
C ALA A 105 16.29 -14.45 0.19
N GLY A 106 17.59 -14.22 -0.09
CA GLY A 106 18.68 -15.16 0.22
C GLY A 106 18.87 -15.44 1.72
N THR A 107 18.39 -14.57 2.61
CA THR A 107 18.40 -14.84 4.07
C THR A 107 17.18 -15.65 4.56
N ILE A 108 16.10 -15.67 3.79
CA ILE A 108 14.82 -16.27 4.17
C ILE A 108 14.64 -17.65 3.55
N LEU A 109 15.03 -17.76 2.27
CA LEU A 109 14.78 -18.92 1.45
C LEU A 109 15.98 -19.89 1.48
N HIS A 110 15.69 -21.17 1.35
CA HIS A 110 16.71 -22.23 1.24
C HIS A 110 16.38 -23.04 0.00
N GLU A 111 17.33 -23.05 -0.97
CA GLU A 111 17.16 -23.72 -2.28
C GLU A 111 15.78 -23.43 -2.92
N PRO A 112 15.43 -22.15 -3.14
CA PRO A 112 14.09 -21.81 -3.60
C PRO A 112 13.88 -22.17 -5.07
N GLU A 113 12.68 -22.61 -5.39
CA GLU A 113 12.17 -22.60 -6.76
C GLU A 113 11.79 -21.16 -7.13
N LYS A 114 12.36 -20.64 -8.21
CA LYS A 114 12.07 -19.31 -8.72
C LYS A 114 11.01 -19.39 -9.81
N VAL A 115 9.89 -18.71 -9.58
CA VAL A 115 8.86 -18.51 -10.61
C VAL A 115 8.83 -17.01 -10.94
N GLU A 116 9.14 -16.69 -12.18
CA GLU A 116 9.14 -15.33 -12.69
C GLU A 116 8.05 -15.19 -13.75
N VAL A 117 7.12 -14.28 -13.50
CA VAL A 117 6.15 -13.87 -14.51
C VAL A 117 6.72 -12.65 -15.19
N THR A 118 7.02 -12.78 -16.47
CA THR A 118 7.53 -11.65 -17.28
C THR A 118 6.54 -10.51 -17.15
N PRO A 119 6.95 -9.33 -16.66
CA PRO A 119 6.07 -8.16 -16.69
C PRO A 119 5.64 -7.98 -18.15
N VAL A 120 4.35 -7.85 -18.37
CA VAL A 120 3.86 -7.35 -19.65
C VAL A 120 4.34 -5.90 -19.68
N SER A 121 5.54 -5.67 -20.23
CA SER A 121 6.20 -4.37 -20.36
C SER A 121 5.57 -3.52 -21.47
N SER A 122 4.28 -3.60 -21.62
CA SER A 122 3.50 -2.67 -22.42
C SER A 122 2.71 -1.82 -21.45
N THR A 123 2.86 -0.50 -21.52
CA THR A 123 1.76 0.40 -21.17
C THR A 123 0.49 -0.30 -21.65
N VAL A 124 -0.40 -0.59 -20.73
CA VAL A 124 -1.64 -1.28 -21.10
C VAL A 124 -2.26 -0.39 -22.19
N ASP A 125 -2.35 -0.88 -23.42
CA ASP A 125 -2.83 -0.13 -24.61
C ASP A 125 -4.22 0.49 -24.40
N THR A 126 -4.83 0.20 -23.25
CA THR A 126 -6.13 0.71 -22.80
C THR A 126 -6.06 1.98 -21.95
N ILE A 127 -4.84 2.51 -21.64
CA ILE A 127 -4.69 3.72 -20.83
C ILE A 127 -4.30 4.89 -21.72
N ASP A 128 -5.21 5.86 -21.83
CA ASP A 128 -4.92 7.14 -22.44
C ASP A 128 -4.07 8.01 -21.51
N GLN A 129 -2.87 8.39 -21.94
CA GLN A 129 -1.95 9.18 -21.15
C GLN A 129 -1.76 10.58 -21.76
N SER A 130 -1.80 11.60 -20.91
CA SER A 130 -1.60 13.00 -21.30
C SER A 130 -0.61 13.68 -20.36
N VAL A 131 0.23 14.55 -20.88
CA VAL A 131 1.16 15.38 -20.10
C VAL A 131 0.82 16.86 -20.31
N TYR A 132 0.68 17.58 -19.21
CA TYR A 132 0.42 19.03 -19.23
C TYR A 132 1.64 19.78 -18.67
N PHE A 133 2.22 20.62 -19.50
CA PHE A 133 3.28 21.54 -19.08
C PHE A 133 2.67 22.77 -18.45
N VAL A 134 2.96 23.02 -17.18
CA VAL A 134 2.33 24.08 -16.40
C VAL A 134 3.28 24.61 -15.32
N GLU A 135 3.27 25.93 -15.10
CA GLU A 135 3.99 26.55 -14.00
C GLU A 135 3.50 26.02 -12.65
N LYS A 136 4.43 25.87 -11.70
CA LYS A 136 4.14 25.32 -10.36
C LYS A 136 2.99 26.02 -9.64
N VAL A 137 2.87 27.32 -9.81
CA VAL A 137 1.80 28.14 -9.19
C VAL A 137 0.45 27.91 -9.83
N GLU A 138 0.41 27.48 -11.09
CA GLU A 138 -0.81 27.27 -11.86
C GLU A 138 -1.31 25.82 -11.80
N LYS A 139 -0.55 24.87 -11.25
CA LYS A 139 -0.95 23.46 -11.14
C LYS A 139 -2.33 23.29 -10.51
N ILE A 140 -2.62 24.05 -9.47
CA ILE A 140 -3.91 23.93 -8.76
C ILE A 140 -5.07 24.47 -9.60
N ASN A 141 -4.85 25.50 -10.41
CA ASN A 141 -5.85 26.03 -11.32
C ASN A 141 -6.12 25.05 -12.46
N LEU A 142 -5.07 24.46 -13.05
CA LEU A 142 -5.21 23.41 -14.05
C LEU A 142 -5.98 22.20 -13.48
N LEU A 143 -5.65 21.75 -12.26
CA LEU A 143 -6.36 20.66 -11.61
C LEU A 143 -7.86 20.98 -11.43
N LYS A 144 -8.20 22.21 -11.02
CA LYS A 144 -9.61 22.62 -10.90
C LYS A 144 -10.32 22.61 -12.25
N ASN A 145 -9.68 23.16 -13.29
CA ASN A 145 -10.26 23.18 -14.63
C ASN A 145 -10.49 21.77 -15.17
N LEU A 146 -9.56 20.84 -15.00
CA LEU A 146 -9.75 19.43 -15.36
C LEU A 146 -10.94 18.82 -14.60
N LEU A 147 -11.08 19.15 -13.32
CA LEU A 147 -12.18 18.63 -12.48
C LEU A 147 -13.53 19.35 -12.70
N GLU A 148 -13.61 20.39 -13.53
CA GLU A 148 -14.88 20.98 -14.01
C GLU A 148 -15.63 19.98 -14.90
N ASP A 149 -14.90 19.12 -15.60
CA ASP A 149 -15.49 18.04 -16.35
C ASP A 149 -16.15 17.01 -15.41
N ARG A 150 -17.47 16.96 -15.43
CA ARG A 150 -18.28 16.07 -14.60
C ARG A 150 -18.23 14.61 -15.04
N SER A 151 -17.73 14.33 -16.24
CA SER A 151 -17.52 12.94 -16.70
C SER A 151 -16.40 12.24 -15.95
N LEU A 152 -15.50 13.00 -15.28
CA LEU A 152 -14.49 12.47 -14.39
C LEU A 152 -15.12 12.10 -13.03
N GLU A 153 -15.79 10.95 -12.96
CA GLU A 153 -16.59 10.55 -11.79
C GLU A 153 -15.76 10.08 -10.60
N SER A 154 -14.63 9.42 -10.85
CA SER A 154 -13.75 8.87 -9.81
C SER A 154 -12.31 9.22 -10.15
N VAL A 155 -11.72 10.14 -9.40
CA VAL A 155 -10.37 10.68 -9.68
C VAL A 155 -9.44 10.48 -8.50
N LEU A 156 -8.34 9.76 -8.73
CA LEU A 156 -7.25 9.61 -7.77
C LEU A 156 -6.13 10.60 -8.13
N VAL A 157 -5.78 11.48 -7.20
CA VAL A 157 -4.74 12.50 -7.38
C VAL A 157 -3.53 12.16 -6.53
N PHE A 158 -2.37 11.99 -7.14
CA PHE A 158 -1.13 11.75 -6.43
C PHE A 158 -0.36 13.04 -6.15
N THR A 159 0.10 13.19 -4.91
CA THR A 159 0.97 14.29 -4.47
C THR A 159 2.21 13.75 -3.79
N ARG A 160 3.34 14.47 -3.93
CA ARG A 160 4.62 14.07 -3.34
C ARG A 160 4.61 14.08 -1.82
N THR A 161 3.89 15.01 -1.20
CA THR A 161 3.94 15.22 0.24
C THR A 161 2.57 15.21 0.90
N LYS A 162 2.53 14.79 2.17
CA LYS A 162 1.33 14.81 3.01
C LYS A 162 0.74 16.21 3.18
N HIS A 163 1.58 17.23 3.29
CA HIS A 163 1.13 18.62 3.36
C HIS A 163 0.58 19.11 2.02
N GLY A 164 1.16 18.65 0.91
CA GLY A 164 0.63 18.88 -0.45
C GLY A 164 -0.77 18.28 -0.59
N ALA A 165 -0.96 17.04 -0.17
CA ALA A 165 -2.26 16.37 -0.21
C ALA A 165 -3.33 17.15 0.57
N ASP A 166 -3.05 17.55 1.81
CA ASP A 166 -3.98 18.36 2.61
C ASP A 166 -4.27 19.73 1.98
N LYS A 167 -3.25 20.37 1.41
CA LYS A 167 -3.40 21.67 0.74
C LYS A 167 -4.33 21.56 -0.48
N VAL A 168 -4.07 20.59 -1.34
CA VAL A 168 -4.89 20.33 -2.54
C VAL A 168 -6.32 20.01 -2.16
N ALA A 169 -6.56 19.10 -1.22
CA ALA A 169 -7.91 18.76 -0.74
C ALA A 169 -8.65 20.00 -0.23
N ARG A 170 -7.99 20.83 0.57
CA ARG A 170 -8.58 22.07 1.12
C ARG A 170 -8.97 23.05 0.03
N VAL A 171 -8.12 23.23 -0.98
CA VAL A 171 -8.41 24.16 -2.09
C VAL A 171 -9.56 23.64 -2.95
N LEU A 172 -9.60 22.36 -3.28
CA LEU A 172 -10.70 21.77 -4.04
C LEU A 172 -12.03 21.89 -3.30
N ASN A 173 -12.08 21.59 -2.01
CA ASN A 173 -13.28 21.75 -1.18
C ASN A 173 -13.77 23.20 -1.13
N LYS A 174 -12.86 24.17 -1.03
CA LYS A 174 -13.21 25.61 -1.10
C LYS A 174 -13.80 26.02 -2.46
N SER A 175 -13.45 25.30 -3.51
CA SER A 175 -14.00 25.50 -4.87
C SER A 175 -15.25 24.66 -5.15
N GLY A 176 -15.83 24.01 -4.11
CA GLY A 176 -17.05 23.18 -4.26
C GLY A 176 -16.79 21.79 -4.86
N ILE A 177 -15.55 21.36 -4.96
CA ILE A 177 -15.18 20.01 -5.45
C ILE A 177 -14.88 19.14 -4.22
N GLY A 178 -15.74 18.15 -3.96
CA GLY A 178 -15.60 17.23 -2.84
C GLY A 178 -14.31 16.40 -2.95
N ALA A 179 -13.38 16.59 -2.02
CA ALA A 179 -12.08 15.92 -2.02
C ALA A 179 -11.62 15.58 -0.60
N GLU A 180 -11.04 14.40 -0.42
CA GLU A 180 -10.38 14.00 0.82
C GLU A 180 -8.95 13.56 0.59
N ALA A 181 -8.09 13.76 1.60
CA ALA A 181 -6.69 13.39 1.54
C ALA A 181 -6.39 12.18 2.41
N ILE A 182 -5.63 11.22 1.88
CA ILE A 182 -5.07 10.10 2.62
C ILE A 182 -3.54 10.13 2.60
N HIS A 183 -2.94 10.04 3.78
CA HIS A 183 -1.47 10.00 3.96
C HIS A 183 -1.12 9.51 5.36
N GLY A 184 0.17 9.26 5.62
CA GLY A 184 0.64 8.64 6.87
C GLY A 184 0.30 9.40 8.16
N ASN A 185 0.01 10.70 8.11
CA ASN A 185 -0.40 11.49 9.29
C ASN A 185 -1.91 11.44 9.57
N LYS A 186 -2.72 10.85 8.68
CA LYS A 186 -4.14 10.62 8.95
C LYS A 186 -4.33 9.38 9.80
N GLY A 187 -5.20 9.45 10.81
CA GLY A 187 -5.58 8.29 11.59
C GLY A 187 -6.20 7.20 10.72
N GLN A 188 -5.99 5.94 11.09
CA GLN A 188 -6.44 4.79 10.28
C GLN A 188 -7.95 4.82 10.00
N SER A 189 -8.77 5.20 10.98
CA SER A 189 -10.23 5.31 10.80
C SER A 189 -10.62 6.39 9.77
N ALA A 190 -9.87 7.51 9.73
CA ALA A 190 -10.12 8.56 8.74
C ALA A 190 -9.73 8.07 7.33
N ARG A 191 -8.59 7.36 7.20
CA ARG A 191 -8.17 6.77 5.94
C ARG A 191 -9.18 5.74 5.42
N GLN A 192 -9.67 4.87 6.29
CA GLN A 192 -10.68 3.88 5.93
C GLN A 192 -11.98 4.53 5.47
N ARG A 193 -12.45 5.58 6.17
CA ARG A 193 -13.67 6.32 5.75
C ARG A 193 -13.49 6.96 4.39
N ALA A 194 -12.40 7.71 4.17
CA ALA A 194 -12.13 8.35 2.90
C ALA A 194 -12.08 7.34 1.75
N LEU A 195 -11.42 6.20 1.97
CA LEU A 195 -11.32 5.13 0.98
C LEU A 195 -12.70 4.47 0.73
N SER A 196 -13.49 4.21 1.77
CA SER A 196 -14.85 3.67 1.61
C SER A 196 -15.71 4.63 0.80
N SER A 197 -15.75 5.91 1.19
CA SER A 197 -16.52 6.94 0.47
C SER A 197 -16.09 7.08 -1.01
N PHE A 198 -14.80 6.86 -1.30
CA PHE A 198 -14.29 6.88 -2.66
C PHE A 198 -14.72 5.62 -3.46
N LYS A 199 -14.64 4.45 -2.84
CA LYS A 199 -15.13 3.18 -3.44
C LYS A 199 -16.64 3.17 -3.69
N ASP A 200 -17.40 3.78 -2.78
CA ASP A 200 -18.86 3.88 -2.87
C ASP A 200 -19.31 5.05 -3.77
N HIS A 201 -18.37 5.72 -4.47
CA HIS A 201 -18.60 6.88 -5.35
C HIS A 201 -19.32 8.06 -4.67
N THR A 202 -19.33 8.12 -3.33
CA THR A 202 -19.84 9.27 -2.57
C THR A 202 -18.81 10.39 -2.45
N LEU A 203 -17.53 10.06 -2.61
CA LEU A 203 -16.40 10.99 -2.74
C LEU A 203 -15.85 10.91 -4.15
N ARG A 204 -15.82 12.04 -4.86
CA ARG A 204 -15.38 12.11 -6.25
C ARG A 204 -13.86 12.13 -6.39
N VAL A 205 -13.15 12.84 -5.50
CA VAL A 205 -11.70 13.04 -5.61
C VAL A 205 -11.01 12.54 -4.35
N LEU A 206 -10.12 11.56 -4.52
CA LEU A 206 -9.24 11.10 -3.46
C LEU A 206 -7.81 11.58 -3.73
N ILE A 207 -7.18 12.24 -2.77
CA ILE A 207 -5.81 12.73 -2.91
C ILE A 207 -4.91 11.88 -2.02
N ALA A 208 -3.91 11.27 -2.60
CA ALA A 208 -3.05 10.34 -1.91
C ALA A 208 -1.57 10.68 -2.07
N THR A 209 -0.77 10.38 -1.05
CA THR A 209 0.67 10.22 -1.26
C THR A 209 0.96 8.81 -1.75
N ASP A 210 2.05 8.62 -2.49
CA ASP A 210 2.44 7.32 -3.06
C ASP A 210 2.37 6.17 -2.03
N ILE A 211 2.98 6.35 -0.87
CA ILE A 211 2.96 5.33 0.20
C ILE A 211 1.54 5.03 0.69
N ALA A 212 0.68 6.04 0.75
CA ALA A 212 -0.67 5.88 1.30
C ALA A 212 -1.66 5.27 0.31
N SER A 213 -1.36 5.37 -0.99
CA SER A 213 -2.18 4.80 -2.07
C SER A 213 -1.89 3.31 -2.32
N ARG A 214 -0.77 2.84 -1.85
CA ARG A 214 -0.39 1.42 -2.01
C ARG A 214 -1.43 0.51 -1.36
N GLY A 215 -1.93 -0.45 -2.14
CA GLY A 215 -3.02 -1.33 -1.74
C GLY A 215 -4.41 -0.69 -1.84
N ILE A 216 -4.54 0.48 -2.45
CA ILE A 216 -5.84 0.98 -2.87
C ILE A 216 -6.27 0.15 -4.08
N ASP A 217 -7.19 -0.77 -3.82
CA ASP A 217 -7.89 -1.54 -4.84
C ASP A 217 -9.26 -0.90 -5.03
N VAL A 218 -9.43 -0.17 -6.13
CA VAL A 218 -10.67 0.55 -6.47
C VAL A 218 -11.13 0.08 -7.84
N ASP A 219 -12.23 -0.64 -7.85
CA ASP A 219 -12.89 -1.00 -9.10
C ASP A 219 -13.38 0.25 -9.82
N HIS A 220 -13.31 0.25 -11.13
CA HIS A 220 -13.80 1.33 -11.99
C HIS A 220 -13.18 2.71 -11.70
N LEU A 221 -11.88 2.76 -11.31
CA LEU A 221 -11.16 4.00 -11.23
C LEU A 221 -11.04 4.62 -12.63
N SER A 222 -11.70 5.75 -12.84
CA SER A 222 -11.78 6.35 -14.17
C SER A 222 -10.51 7.13 -14.54
N HIS A 223 -9.94 7.87 -13.57
CA HIS A 223 -8.82 8.78 -13.86
C HIS A 223 -7.78 8.79 -12.72
N VAL A 224 -6.52 8.85 -13.12
CA VAL A 224 -5.39 9.07 -12.21
C VAL A 224 -4.66 10.34 -12.66
N ILE A 225 -4.41 11.25 -11.71
CA ILE A 225 -3.68 12.50 -11.97
C ILE A 225 -2.42 12.54 -11.10
N ASN A 226 -1.27 12.49 -11.73
CA ASN A 226 0.01 12.74 -11.07
C ASN A 226 0.22 14.26 -10.97
N TYR A 227 -0.21 14.84 -9.84
CA TYR A 227 -0.12 16.29 -9.60
C TYR A 227 1.33 16.74 -9.38
N ASP A 228 2.10 15.95 -8.68
CA ASP A 228 3.54 16.12 -8.54
C ASP A 228 4.26 14.97 -9.25
N CYS A 229 5.47 15.24 -9.78
CA CYS A 229 6.33 14.18 -10.27
C CYS A 229 6.67 13.24 -9.12
N LEU A 230 6.26 12.00 -9.23
CA LEU A 230 6.58 10.96 -8.27
C LEU A 230 7.94 10.36 -8.69
N LEU A 231 8.90 10.42 -7.78
CA LEU A 231 10.16 9.71 -7.97
C LEU A 231 9.86 8.21 -7.80
N TYR A 232 9.60 7.53 -8.91
CA TYR A 232 9.65 6.08 -8.92
C TYR A 232 11.11 5.66 -8.94
N THR A 233 11.49 4.80 -8.04
CA THR A 233 12.79 4.11 -8.01
C THR A 233 12.79 2.92 -8.97
N SER A 234 12.08 2.99 -10.08
CA SER A 234 12.17 2.00 -11.15
C SER A 234 12.82 2.62 -12.38
N ASP A 235 13.55 1.82 -13.12
CA ASP A 235 14.45 2.18 -14.25
C ASP A 235 13.85 3.10 -15.35
N ALA A 236 12.56 3.39 -15.31
CA ALA A 236 11.93 4.38 -16.17
C ALA A 236 12.18 5.85 -15.73
N ALA A 237 12.78 6.08 -14.57
CA ALA A 237 13.02 7.43 -14.04
C ALA A 237 14.35 8.03 -14.51
N ASP A 238 15.26 7.24 -15.07
CA ASP A 238 16.54 7.74 -15.55
C ASP A 238 16.42 8.57 -16.86
N ASP A 239 15.30 8.46 -17.57
CA ASP A 239 15.08 9.18 -18.83
C ASP A 239 14.20 10.42 -18.72
N MET A 240 13.59 10.70 -17.58
CA MET A 240 12.83 11.93 -17.37
C MET A 240 13.46 12.79 -16.29
N GLN A 241 14.38 13.67 -16.68
CA GLN A 241 14.77 14.80 -15.83
C GLN A 241 13.50 15.58 -15.46
N CYS A 242 13.07 15.46 -14.21
CA CYS A 242 12.13 16.41 -13.64
C CYS A 242 12.81 17.78 -13.64
N VAL A 243 12.50 18.61 -14.62
CA VAL A 243 12.91 20.01 -14.65
C VAL A 243 12.14 20.69 -13.53
N ASP A 244 12.89 21.22 -12.55
CA ASP A 244 12.37 22.05 -11.43
C ASP A 244 11.72 23.34 -11.92
#